data_62b4431d32853c5373422096b2522158
#
_entry.id   62b4431d32853c5373422096b2522158
#
_cell.length_a   1.000
_cell.length_b   1.000
_cell.length_c   1.000
_cell.angle_alpha   90.00
_cell.angle_beta   90.00
_cell.angle_gamma   90.00
#
_symmetry.space_group_name_H-M   'P 1'
#
loop_
_entity.id
_entity.type
_entity.pdbx_description
1 polymer ?
#
loop_
_entity_poly.entity_id
_entity_poly.type
_entity_poly.pdbx_seq_one_letter_code
_entity_poly.pdbx_strand_id
1 'polypeptide(L)'
;MVANAQEWAFDVYLDNNKIGKHTFELGSNNVLTSRAMFNVKLLFIDAYKYDHNAKEHWKDGCLSSLESKTIANKVITQVKADSVSGEFKLLNDNTDTQFSDCVMTFAYWNPKILEQNKLLNPQNAEYLNITTEKLASEPLLVKGKVIETNHYKLKGALNGKNKLNLELWYNLKNEWVGLKSITPEGYNITYKLR
;
A
#
# COMPACT_ATOMS: atom_id res chain seq x y z
N MET A 1 7.37 7.82 26.88
CA MET A 1 7.50 6.49 26.26
C MET A 1 8.13 6.71 24.88
N VAL A 2 9.30 6.12 24.62
CA VAL A 2 9.92 6.18 23.29
C VAL A 2 9.11 5.22 22.42
N ALA A 3 8.35 5.74 21.44
CA ALA A 3 7.69 4.88 20.46
C ALA A 3 8.81 4.15 19.69
N ASN A 4 8.84 2.83 19.79
CA ASN A 4 9.77 2.02 19.00
C ASN A 4 9.39 2.14 17.52
N ALA A 5 10.38 2.25 16.66
CA ALA A 5 10.19 2.12 15.23
C ALA A 5 9.54 0.76 14.92
N GLN A 6 8.55 0.75 14.05
CA GLN A 6 7.88 -0.47 13.58
C GLN A 6 8.34 -0.79 12.17
N GLU A 7 8.62 -2.06 11.90
CA GLU A 7 9.06 -2.52 10.58
C GLU A 7 8.19 -3.69 10.09
N TRP A 8 7.85 -3.65 8.82
CA TRP A 8 7.24 -4.77 8.09
C TRP A 8 8.07 -5.08 6.86
N ALA A 9 8.54 -6.31 6.74
CA ALA A 9 9.29 -6.78 5.60
C ALA A 9 8.59 -7.98 4.96
N PHE A 10 8.22 -7.84 3.69
CA PHE A 10 7.52 -8.88 2.95
C PHE A 10 8.36 -9.40 1.80
N ASP A 11 8.33 -10.71 1.62
CA ASP A 11 8.65 -11.35 0.36
C ASP A 11 7.41 -11.29 -0.55
N VAL A 12 7.62 -10.89 -1.80
CA VAL A 12 6.54 -10.69 -2.78
C VAL A 12 6.64 -11.75 -3.86
N TYR A 13 5.49 -12.38 -4.13
CA TYR A 13 5.36 -13.47 -5.10
C TYR A 13 4.35 -13.09 -6.18
N LEU A 14 4.62 -13.50 -7.41
CA LEU A 14 3.67 -13.57 -8.52
C LEU A 14 3.30 -15.04 -8.69
N ASP A 15 2.07 -15.39 -8.34
CA ASP A 15 1.63 -16.78 -8.12
C ASP A 15 2.59 -17.49 -7.13
N ASN A 16 3.37 -18.47 -7.61
CA ASN A 16 4.34 -19.21 -6.78
C ASN A 16 5.79 -18.71 -6.91
N ASN A 17 6.06 -17.73 -7.77
CA ASN A 17 7.41 -17.26 -8.05
C ASN A 17 7.72 -16.01 -7.23
N LYS A 18 8.78 -16.05 -6.42
CA LYS A 18 9.25 -14.87 -5.71
C LYS A 18 9.80 -13.85 -6.71
N ILE A 19 9.21 -12.67 -6.73
CA ILE A 19 9.58 -11.58 -7.64
C ILE A 19 10.33 -10.44 -6.97
N GLY A 20 10.34 -10.39 -5.64
CA GLY A 20 11.03 -9.32 -4.93
C GLY A 20 10.67 -9.20 -3.47
N LYS A 21 10.77 -7.97 -2.98
CA LYS A 21 10.47 -7.61 -1.59
C LYS A 21 9.85 -6.22 -1.49
N HIS A 22 9.10 -5.99 -0.41
CA HIS A 22 8.57 -4.69 -0.01
C HIS A 22 8.79 -4.51 1.49
N THR A 23 9.42 -3.41 1.88
CA THR A 23 9.67 -3.04 3.28
C THR A 23 8.96 -1.74 3.63
N PHE A 24 8.53 -1.64 4.87
CA PHE A 24 7.90 -0.46 5.45
C PHE A 24 8.53 -0.21 6.82
N GLU A 25 8.91 1.01 7.08
CA GLU A 25 9.49 1.44 8.36
C GLU A 25 8.75 2.68 8.85
N LEU A 26 8.08 2.57 9.99
CA LEU A 26 7.43 3.69 10.67
C LEU A 26 8.31 4.15 11.83
N GLY A 27 8.92 5.30 11.66
CA GLY A 27 9.77 5.91 12.69
C GLY A 27 8.96 6.51 13.84
N SER A 28 9.64 6.74 14.97
CA SER A 28 9.05 7.38 16.17
C SER A 28 8.57 8.82 15.94
N ASN A 29 9.00 9.45 14.84
CA ASN A 29 8.58 10.77 14.38
C ASN A 29 7.37 10.74 13.43
N ASN A 30 6.64 9.62 13.37
CA ASN A 30 5.51 9.40 12.47
C ASN A 30 5.85 9.55 10.98
N VAL A 31 7.08 9.25 10.60
CA VAL A 31 7.49 9.16 9.20
C VAL A 31 7.52 7.70 8.80
N LEU A 32 6.73 7.37 7.79
CA LEU A 32 6.79 6.07 7.12
C LEU A 32 7.72 6.17 5.92
N THR A 33 8.64 5.22 5.81
CA THR A 33 9.37 4.96 4.57
C THR A 33 8.95 3.61 4.01
N SER A 34 8.74 3.55 2.71
CA SER A 34 8.32 2.33 2.00
C SER A 34 9.22 2.11 0.80
N ARG A 35 9.67 0.87 0.60
CA ARG A 35 10.51 0.50 -0.54
C ARG A 35 10.13 -0.86 -1.10
N ALA A 36 9.65 -0.87 -2.36
CA ALA A 36 9.33 -2.08 -3.10
C ALA A 36 10.28 -2.24 -4.30
N MET A 37 10.79 -3.44 -4.50
CA MET A 37 11.58 -3.81 -5.69
C MET A 37 11.10 -5.16 -6.20
N PHE A 38 10.61 -5.19 -7.43
CA PHE A 38 10.15 -6.41 -8.09
C PHE A 38 10.84 -6.59 -9.44
N ASN A 39 11.16 -7.84 -9.74
CA ASN A 39 11.69 -8.24 -11.05
C ASN A 39 10.99 -9.53 -11.48
N VAL A 40 10.13 -9.42 -12.48
CA VAL A 40 9.46 -10.56 -13.10
C VAL A 40 10.28 -11.01 -14.30
N LYS A 41 10.73 -12.26 -14.29
CA LYS A 41 11.48 -12.88 -15.39
C LYS A 41 10.61 -13.88 -16.13
N LEU A 42 10.64 -13.83 -17.44
CA LEU A 42 10.04 -14.81 -18.32
C LEU A 42 11.14 -15.40 -19.20
N LEU A 43 11.43 -16.70 -19.05
CA LEU A 43 12.45 -17.41 -19.85
C LEU A 43 13.80 -16.68 -19.95
N PHE A 44 14.38 -16.21 -18.84
CA PHE A 44 15.64 -15.45 -18.76
C PHE A 44 15.58 -13.98 -19.21
N ILE A 45 14.42 -13.47 -19.62
CA ILE A 45 14.23 -12.06 -20.00
C ILE A 45 13.54 -11.35 -18.86
N ASP A 46 14.03 -10.15 -18.49
CA ASP A 46 13.34 -9.26 -17.54
C ASP A 46 12.04 -8.73 -18.21
N ALA A 47 10.92 -9.33 -17.88
CA ALA A 47 9.62 -8.99 -18.46
C ALA A 47 9.00 -7.75 -17.79
N TYR A 48 9.28 -7.55 -16.48
CA TYR A 48 8.76 -6.42 -15.72
C TYR A 48 9.72 -6.06 -14.59
N LYS A 49 10.12 -4.78 -14.54
CA LYS A 49 10.91 -4.21 -13.45
C LYS A 49 10.13 -3.11 -12.77
N TYR A 50 10.08 -3.17 -11.45
CA TYR A 50 9.38 -2.20 -10.61
C TYR A 50 10.27 -1.81 -9.43
N ASP A 51 10.43 -0.50 -9.24
CA ASP A 51 11.06 0.12 -8.07
C ASP A 51 10.15 1.25 -7.58
N HIS A 52 9.75 1.19 -6.32
CA HIS A 52 8.92 2.21 -5.70
C HIS A 52 9.52 2.58 -4.35
N ASN A 53 9.67 3.88 -4.14
CA ASN A 53 10.10 4.45 -2.88
C ASN A 53 9.09 5.54 -2.49
N ALA A 54 8.63 5.52 -1.25
CA ALA A 54 7.76 6.55 -0.71
C ALA A 54 8.21 6.97 0.68
N LYS A 55 8.04 8.25 0.98
CA LYS A 55 8.17 8.85 2.29
C LYS A 55 6.89 9.60 2.61
N GLU A 56 6.27 9.23 3.72
CA GLU A 56 5.00 9.75 4.17
C GLU A 56 5.14 10.31 5.58
N HIS A 57 4.69 11.54 5.79
CA HIS A 57 4.57 12.11 7.14
C HIS A 57 3.12 12.00 7.59
N TRP A 58 2.94 11.53 8.82
CA TRP A 58 1.63 11.28 9.40
C TRP A 58 1.42 12.18 10.63
N LYS A 59 0.25 12.80 10.72
CA LYS A 59 -0.16 13.62 11.86
C LYS A 59 -1.60 13.27 12.21
N ASP A 60 -1.84 12.94 13.48
CA ASP A 60 -3.16 12.61 14.02
C ASP A 60 -3.91 11.50 13.24
N GLY A 61 -3.14 10.58 12.63
CA GLY A 61 -3.67 9.48 11.82
C GLY A 61 -3.94 9.83 10.36
N CYS A 62 -3.69 11.08 9.94
CA CYS A 62 -3.87 11.56 8.58
C CYS A 62 -2.51 11.82 7.90
N LEU A 63 -2.46 11.69 6.59
CA LEU A 63 -1.30 12.05 5.79
C LEU A 63 -1.10 13.58 5.80
N SER A 64 0.07 14.05 6.20
CA SER A 64 0.42 15.47 6.15
C SER A 64 1.33 15.81 4.98
N SER A 65 2.20 14.89 4.57
CA SER A 65 2.95 15.03 3.31
C SER A 65 3.32 13.68 2.71
N LEU A 66 3.51 13.67 1.40
CA LEU A 66 3.92 12.52 0.60
C LEU A 66 4.99 12.94 -0.40
N GLU A 67 6.06 12.18 -0.45
CA GLU A 67 7.01 12.20 -1.54
C GLU A 67 7.26 10.77 -2.00
N SER A 68 7.01 10.49 -3.28
CA SER A 68 7.24 9.16 -3.84
C SER A 68 7.83 9.20 -5.24
N LYS A 69 8.53 8.11 -5.59
CA LYS A 69 9.03 7.84 -6.93
C LYS A 69 8.77 6.39 -7.28
N THR A 70 8.12 6.17 -8.40
CA THR A 70 7.84 4.86 -8.99
C THR A 70 8.55 4.73 -10.34
N ILE A 71 9.26 3.65 -10.55
CA ILE A 71 9.84 3.30 -11.85
C ILE A 71 9.25 1.95 -12.26
N ALA A 72 8.38 1.95 -13.26
CA ALA A 72 7.75 0.75 -13.80
C ALA A 72 8.15 0.59 -15.26
N ASN A 73 8.94 -0.44 -15.60
CA ASN A 73 9.44 -0.65 -16.96
C ASN A 73 10.05 0.60 -17.61
N LYS A 74 10.90 1.33 -16.88
CA LYS A 74 11.56 2.59 -17.27
C LYS A 74 10.65 3.83 -17.27
N VAL A 75 9.33 3.70 -17.08
CA VAL A 75 8.44 4.84 -16.89
C VAL A 75 8.61 5.34 -15.47
N ILE A 76 8.90 6.62 -15.32
CA ILE A 76 9.11 7.27 -14.03
C ILE A 76 7.87 8.11 -13.69
N THR A 77 7.29 7.86 -12.52
CA THR A 77 6.23 8.68 -11.92
C THR A 77 6.72 9.23 -10.60
N GLN A 78 6.47 10.51 -10.33
CA GLN A 78 6.77 11.15 -9.06
C GLN A 78 5.50 11.79 -8.51
N VAL A 79 5.23 11.58 -7.23
CA VAL A 79 4.11 12.21 -6.52
C VAL A 79 4.67 13.03 -5.37
N LYS A 80 4.24 14.28 -5.28
CA LYS A 80 4.52 15.16 -4.15
C LYS A 80 3.21 15.80 -3.70
N ALA A 81 2.93 15.71 -2.41
CA ALA A 81 1.75 16.29 -1.80
C ALA A 81 2.11 16.83 -0.42
N ASP A 82 1.42 17.87 0.00
CA ASP A 82 1.63 18.49 1.30
C ASP A 82 0.35 19.18 1.80
N SER A 83 0.25 19.32 3.11
CA SER A 83 -0.77 20.16 3.75
C SER A 83 -0.35 21.61 3.73
N VAL A 84 -0.95 22.41 2.87
CA VAL A 84 -0.69 23.84 2.71
C VAL A 84 -1.88 24.62 3.27
N SER A 85 -1.65 25.45 4.30
CA SER A 85 -2.70 26.24 4.96
C SER A 85 -3.91 25.43 5.44
N GLY A 86 -3.68 24.18 5.86
CA GLY A 86 -4.72 23.27 6.36
C GLY A 86 -5.42 22.45 5.27
N GLU A 87 -5.13 22.66 4.02
CA GLU A 87 -5.65 21.86 2.91
C GLU A 87 -4.57 20.93 2.34
N PHE A 88 -4.90 19.66 2.13
CA PHE A 88 -3.99 18.72 1.47
C PHE A 88 -4.04 18.90 -0.04
N LYS A 89 -2.88 19.06 -0.68
CA LYS A 89 -2.75 19.35 -2.12
C LYS A 89 -1.63 18.55 -2.78
N LEU A 90 -1.84 18.17 -4.03
CA LEU A 90 -0.75 17.68 -4.90
C LEU A 90 0.08 18.89 -5.36
N LEU A 91 1.42 18.80 -5.24
CA LEU A 91 2.30 19.95 -5.53
C LEU A 91 2.66 20.08 -7.02
N ASN A 92 2.56 19.00 -7.79
CA ASN A 92 2.96 18.95 -9.19
C ASN A 92 1.79 18.65 -10.14
N ASP A 93 0.57 18.87 -9.70
CA ASP A 93 -0.64 18.59 -10.48
C ASP A 93 -1.55 19.82 -10.48
N ASN A 94 -1.98 20.22 -11.69
CA ASN A 94 -2.95 21.29 -11.87
C ASN A 94 -4.40 20.78 -11.81
N THR A 95 -4.62 19.57 -11.27
CA THR A 95 -5.98 19.05 -11.09
C THR A 95 -6.61 19.63 -9.84
N ASP A 96 -7.88 20.07 -9.97
CA ASP A 96 -8.72 20.50 -8.84
C ASP A 96 -9.20 19.28 -8.02
N THR A 97 -8.31 18.37 -7.64
CA THR A 97 -8.68 17.23 -6.83
C THR A 97 -9.00 17.71 -5.42
N GLN A 98 -10.28 17.62 -5.05
CA GLN A 98 -10.70 17.87 -3.67
C GLN A 98 -10.40 16.66 -2.81
N PHE A 99 -9.56 16.87 -1.82
CA PHE A 99 -9.26 15.87 -0.80
C PHE A 99 -10.20 16.02 0.40
N SER A 100 -10.40 14.94 1.14
CA SER A 100 -11.06 14.98 2.46
C SER A 100 -10.17 15.67 3.49
N ASP A 101 -10.75 16.07 4.62
CA ASP A 101 -10.01 16.68 5.74
C ASP A 101 -8.91 15.75 6.29
N CYS A 102 -9.11 14.45 6.17
CA CYS A 102 -8.14 13.43 6.56
C CYS A 102 -7.84 12.51 5.37
N VAL A 103 -6.75 12.77 4.67
CA VAL A 103 -6.29 11.91 3.58
C VAL A 103 -5.50 10.74 4.16
N MET A 104 -5.73 9.54 3.62
CA MET A 104 -4.88 8.37 3.86
C MET A 104 -4.41 7.78 2.54
N THR A 105 -3.19 7.25 2.54
CA THR A 105 -2.69 6.40 1.46
C THR A 105 -3.14 4.95 1.68
N PHE A 106 -2.70 4.02 0.82
CA PHE A 106 -2.78 2.57 1.08
C PHE A 106 -1.84 2.14 2.21
N ALA A 107 -2.00 2.76 3.37
CA ALA A 107 -1.21 2.54 4.58
C ALA A 107 -1.64 1.23 5.28
N TYR A 108 -1.34 0.08 4.67
CA TYR A 108 -1.79 -1.25 5.14
C TYR A 108 -1.44 -1.54 6.59
N TRP A 109 -0.39 -0.92 7.12
CA TRP A 109 0.03 -1.02 8.51
C TRP A 109 -0.96 -0.36 9.49
N ASN A 110 -1.81 0.56 9.01
CA ASN A 110 -2.81 1.27 9.80
C ASN A 110 -4.22 0.73 9.48
N PRO A 111 -4.84 -0.07 10.35
CA PRO A 111 -6.14 -0.67 10.07
C PRO A 111 -7.29 0.35 9.88
N LYS A 112 -7.09 1.63 10.21
CA LYS A 112 -8.07 2.70 9.91
C LYS A 112 -8.33 2.90 8.41
N ILE A 113 -7.46 2.38 7.54
CA ILE A 113 -7.74 2.38 6.08
C ILE A 113 -9.01 1.60 5.73
N LEU A 114 -9.40 0.63 6.56
CA LEU A 114 -10.59 -0.19 6.36
C LEU A 114 -11.90 0.60 6.53
N GLU A 115 -11.83 1.75 7.18
CA GLU A 115 -12.96 2.65 7.45
C GLU A 115 -13.04 3.82 6.45
N GLN A 116 -12.06 3.92 5.53
CA GLN A 116 -11.99 5.03 4.57
C GLN A 116 -12.84 4.76 3.34
N ASN A 117 -13.50 5.83 2.86
CA ASN A 117 -14.24 5.82 1.58
C ASN A 117 -13.34 6.19 0.39
N LYS A 118 -12.17 6.78 0.64
CA LYS A 118 -11.19 7.14 -0.37
C LYS A 118 -9.77 6.93 0.16
N LEU A 119 -8.88 6.45 -0.73
CA LEU A 119 -7.45 6.33 -0.45
C LEU A 119 -6.62 6.89 -1.61
N LEU A 120 -5.54 7.58 -1.26
CA LEU A 120 -4.57 8.11 -2.22
C LEU A 120 -3.56 7.02 -2.60
N ASN A 121 -3.41 6.78 -3.90
CA ASN A 121 -2.38 5.89 -4.39
C ASN A 121 -1.03 6.62 -4.45
N PRO A 122 -0.04 6.24 -3.61
CA PRO A 122 1.26 6.92 -3.59
C PRO A 122 2.08 6.70 -4.86
N GLN A 123 1.68 5.78 -5.74
CA GLN A 123 2.43 5.47 -6.97
C GLN A 123 2.14 6.44 -8.11
N ASN A 124 0.92 6.98 -8.17
CA ASN A 124 0.43 7.77 -9.32
C ASN A 124 -0.54 8.91 -8.97
N ALA A 125 -0.73 9.18 -7.69
CA ALA A 125 -1.65 10.20 -7.15
C ALA A 125 -3.15 9.98 -7.46
N GLU A 126 -3.56 8.81 -7.95
CA GLU A 126 -4.99 8.52 -8.10
C GLU A 126 -5.67 8.48 -6.71
N TYR A 127 -6.74 9.27 -6.53
CA TYR A 127 -7.56 9.27 -5.31
C TYR A 127 -8.78 8.40 -5.53
N LEU A 128 -8.68 7.12 -5.11
CA LEU A 128 -9.63 6.06 -5.44
C LEU A 128 -10.80 6.04 -4.45
N ASN A 129 -12.02 5.84 -4.96
CA ASN A 129 -13.16 5.46 -4.14
C ASN A 129 -12.99 4.01 -3.67
N ILE A 130 -13.14 3.78 -2.37
CA ILE A 130 -12.87 2.48 -1.74
C ILE A 130 -14.18 1.87 -1.22
N THR A 131 -14.30 0.58 -1.44
CA THR A 131 -15.26 -0.28 -0.75
C THR A 131 -14.52 -1.36 0.01
N THR A 132 -14.85 -1.52 1.30
CA THR A 132 -14.26 -2.53 2.17
C THR A 132 -15.34 -3.54 2.55
N GLU A 133 -14.99 -4.83 2.48
CA GLU A 133 -15.81 -5.96 2.88
C GLU A 133 -15.02 -6.80 3.90
N LYS A 134 -15.61 -7.08 5.07
CA LYS A 134 -15.04 -8.04 6.01
C LYS A 134 -15.46 -9.44 5.56
N LEU A 135 -14.49 -10.29 5.31
CA LEU A 135 -14.68 -11.70 4.96
C LEU A 135 -14.65 -12.58 6.20
N ALA A 136 -14.90 -13.88 6.03
CA ALA A 136 -14.72 -14.86 7.09
C ALA A 136 -13.26 -14.87 7.56
N SER A 137 -13.06 -14.92 8.86
CA SER A 137 -11.73 -15.10 9.44
C SER A 137 -11.14 -16.44 9.01
N GLU A 138 -9.85 -16.46 8.73
CA GLU A 138 -9.16 -17.67 8.31
C GLU A 138 -7.74 -17.74 8.86
N PRO A 139 -7.20 -18.96 9.06
CA PRO A 139 -5.82 -19.13 9.47
C PRO A 139 -4.86 -18.79 8.33
N LEU A 140 -3.78 -18.07 8.65
CA LEU A 140 -2.71 -17.73 7.71
C LEU A 140 -1.36 -18.23 8.22
N LEU A 141 -0.52 -18.75 7.32
CA LEU A 141 0.86 -19.10 7.63
C LEU A 141 1.73 -17.83 7.65
N VAL A 142 2.15 -17.40 8.84
CA VAL A 142 2.98 -16.20 9.06
C VAL A 142 4.25 -16.59 9.80
N LYS A 143 5.43 -16.31 9.25
CA LYS A 143 6.74 -16.62 9.84
C LYS A 143 6.85 -18.09 10.30
N GLY A 144 6.34 -19.02 9.49
CA GLY A 144 6.35 -20.46 9.79
C GLY A 144 5.35 -20.95 10.84
N LYS A 145 4.46 -20.07 11.33
CA LYS A 145 3.39 -20.41 12.28
C LYS A 145 2.03 -20.11 11.67
N VAL A 146 1.07 -21.01 11.89
CA VAL A 146 -0.33 -20.75 11.52
C VAL A 146 -0.96 -19.91 12.62
N ILE A 147 -1.52 -18.76 12.27
CA ILE A 147 -2.19 -17.85 13.18
C ILE A 147 -3.59 -17.51 12.66
N GLU A 148 -4.54 -17.27 13.57
CA GLU A 148 -5.87 -16.76 13.22
C GLU A 148 -5.78 -15.30 12.76
N THR A 149 -6.53 -14.98 11.69
CA THR A 149 -6.55 -13.63 11.12
C THR A 149 -7.93 -13.14 10.82
N ASN A 150 -8.11 -11.81 10.91
CA ASN A 150 -9.23 -11.11 10.31
C ASN A 150 -8.90 -10.84 8.84
N HIS A 151 -9.83 -11.17 7.95
CA HIS A 151 -9.67 -11.09 6.51
C HIS A 151 -10.59 -10.01 5.92
N TYR A 152 -10.05 -9.15 5.08
CA TYR A 152 -10.77 -8.04 4.46
C TYR A 152 -10.48 -7.98 2.96
N LYS A 153 -11.49 -7.56 2.21
CA LYS A 153 -11.36 -7.27 0.78
C LYS A 153 -11.57 -5.79 0.53
N LEU A 154 -10.63 -5.16 -0.18
CA LEU A 154 -10.71 -3.78 -0.61
C LEU A 154 -10.82 -3.72 -2.13
N LYS A 155 -11.78 -2.94 -2.63
CA LYS A 155 -11.89 -2.57 -4.03
C LYS A 155 -11.72 -1.07 -4.17
N GLY A 156 -10.87 -0.66 -5.10
CA GLY A 156 -10.65 0.74 -5.43
C GLY A 156 -11.13 1.05 -6.84
N ALA A 157 -11.89 2.12 -7.01
CA ALA A 157 -12.41 2.56 -8.31
C ALA A 157 -12.14 4.04 -8.55
N LEU A 158 -11.90 4.40 -9.82
CA LEU A 158 -11.78 5.77 -10.30
C LEU A 158 -12.70 5.95 -11.51
N ASN A 159 -13.58 6.95 -11.45
CA ASN A 159 -14.54 7.24 -12.53
C ASN A 159 -15.37 6.00 -12.95
N GLY A 160 -15.81 5.20 -11.96
CA GLY A 160 -16.58 3.97 -12.17
C GLY A 160 -15.79 2.78 -12.69
N LYS A 161 -14.48 2.92 -12.96
CA LYS A 161 -13.61 1.83 -13.40
C LYS A 161 -12.87 1.21 -12.21
N ASN A 162 -12.90 -0.11 -12.10
CA ASN A 162 -12.12 -0.83 -11.10
C ASN A 162 -10.63 -0.66 -11.40
N LYS A 163 -9.88 -0.21 -10.39
CA LYS A 163 -8.44 0.06 -10.45
C LYS A 163 -7.65 -0.86 -9.53
N LEU A 164 -8.29 -1.34 -8.46
CA LEU A 164 -7.64 -2.10 -7.41
C LEU A 164 -8.60 -3.17 -6.87
N ASN A 165 -8.07 -4.38 -6.68
CA ASN A 165 -8.75 -5.45 -5.97
C ASN A 165 -7.70 -6.16 -5.13
N LEU A 166 -7.80 -6.02 -3.81
CA LEU A 166 -6.86 -6.63 -2.90
C LEU A 166 -7.53 -7.20 -1.66
N GLU A 167 -6.86 -8.13 -1.04
CA GLU A 167 -7.23 -8.76 0.20
C GLU A 167 -6.14 -8.50 1.23
N LEU A 168 -6.55 -8.23 2.48
CA LEU A 168 -5.68 -7.90 3.60
C LEU A 168 -5.96 -8.82 4.77
N TRP A 169 -4.90 -9.27 5.42
CA TRP A 169 -4.97 -10.06 6.65
C TRP A 169 -4.32 -9.31 7.80
N TYR A 170 -5.07 -9.22 8.89
CA TYR A 170 -4.61 -8.68 10.17
C TYR A 170 -4.70 -9.77 11.23
N ASN A 171 -3.70 -9.88 12.10
CA ASN A 171 -3.79 -10.76 13.25
C ASN A 171 -4.84 -10.24 14.27
N LEU A 172 -5.08 -10.99 15.35
CA LEU A 172 -6.06 -10.62 16.37
C LEU A 172 -5.69 -9.35 17.17
N LYS A 173 -4.45 -8.83 17.00
CA LYS A 173 -4.01 -7.55 17.57
C LYS A 173 -4.12 -6.39 16.56
N ASN A 174 -4.77 -6.62 15.42
CA ASN A 174 -4.86 -5.68 14.30
C ASN A 174 -3.50 -5.29 13.68
N GLU A 175 -2.49 -6.17 13.76
CA GLU A 175 -1.23 -5.99 13.06
C GLU A 175 -1.34 -6.60 11.66
N TRP A 176 -0.87 -5.87 10.65
CA TRP A 176 -0.89 -6.32 9.26
C TRP A 176 0.10 -7.46 9.03
N VAL A 177 -0.39 -8.60 8.49
CA VAL A 177 0.41 -9.83 8.34
C VAL A 177 0.41 -10.40 6.92
N GLY A 178 -0.45 -9.92 6.03
CA GLY A 178 -0.50 -10.40 4.65
C GLY A 178 -1.31 -9.53 3.72
N LEU A 179 -0.99 -9.65 2.43
CA LEU A 179 -1.73 -8.99 1.34
C LEU A 179 -1.75 -9.91 0.12
N LYS A 180 -2.87 -9.89 -0.59
CA LYS A 180 -3.01 -10.48 -1.92
C LYS A 180 -3.67 -9.45 -2.83
N SER A 181 -3.17 -9.33 -4.05
CA SER A 181 -3.76 -8.51 -5.11
C SER A 181 -3.89 -9.35 -6.37
N ILE A 182 -4.87 -9.04 -7.21
CA ILE A 182 -5.05 -9.68 -8.51
C ILE A 182 -4.75 -8.65 -9.58
N THR A 183 -3.79 -8.96 -10.47
CA THR A 183 -3.46 -8.09 -11.60
C THR A 183 -4.59 -8.10 -12.64
N PRO A 184 -4.66 -7.11 -13.55
CA PRO A 184 -5.64 -7.11 -14.64
C PRO A 184 -5.59 -8.37 -15.50
N GLU A 185 -4.40 -9.00 -15.63
CA GLU A 185 -4.18 -10.24 -16.40
C GLU A 185 -4.57 -11.51 -15.63
N GLY A 186 -4.97 -11.37 -14.34
CA GLY A 186 -5.44 -12.48 -13.50
C GLY A 186 -4.37 -13.16 -12.65
N TYR A 187 -3.12 -12.67 -12.63
CA TYR A 187 -2.08 -13.20 -11.76
C TYR A 187 -2.25 -12.75 -10.30
N ASN A 188 -1.88 -13.60 -9.35
CA ASN A 188 -1.92 -13.27 -7.94
C ASN A 188 -0.58 -12.68 -7.48
N ILE A 189 -0.60 -11.48 -6.94
CA ILE A 189 0.52 -10.91 -6.20
C ILE A 189 0.27 -11.17 -4.72
N THR A 190 1.19 -11.88 -4.06
CA THR A 190 1.04 -12.26 -2.64
C THR A 190 2.22 -11.74 -1.84
N TYR A 191 1.93 -11.11 -0.70
CA TYR A 191 2.89 -10.62 0.27
C TYR A 191 2.94 -11.57 1.46
N LYS A 192 4.12 -12.12 1.74
CA LYS A 192 4.36 -13.00 2.90
C LYS A 192 5.32 -12.32 3.86
N LEU A 193 4.86 -12.07 5.09
CA LEU A 193 5.64 -11.41 6.15
C LEU A 193 6.83 -12.30 6.55
N ARG A 194 8.03 -11.69 6.59
CA ARG A 194 9.32 -12.33 6.90
C ARG A 194 9.54 -12.43 8.41
#